data_a328684d4031580cf695391b55a69fed
#
_entry.id   a328684d4031580cf695391b55a69fed
#
_cell.length_a   1.000
_cell.length_b   1.000
_cell.length_c   1.000
_cell.angle_alpha   90.00
_cell.angle_beta   90.00
_cell.angle_gamma   90.00
#
_symmetry.space_group_name_H-M   'P 1'
#
loop_
_entity.id
_entity.type
_entity.pdbx_description
1 polymer ?
#
loop_
_entity_poly.entity_id
_entity_poly.type
_entity_poly.pdbx_seq_one_letter_code
_entity_poly.pdbx_strand_id
1 'polypeptide(L)'
;RQRQMCIRDSQGIEGDAHAGHWHRQVSLLSQEEIDAFRAEGADVYPGAFGENLAVQGIPLKVLPVGTRLQCGSVLLEVTQIGKDCHSHCTIYYQMGKCIMPSNGIFARVLQEGEISVRDTIQVLPETGKEPFRAAVITLSDKGAAGEREDKSDPLAEKLLTEAGYEV
;
A
#
# COMPACT_ATOMS: atom_id res chain seq x y z
N ARG A 1 -21.07 3.98 21.45
CA ARG A 1 -19.62 4.07 21.83
C ARG A 1 -18.84 4.29 20.53
N GLN A 2 -18.16 5.42 20.43
CA GLN A 2 -17.22 5.70 19.38
C GLN A 2 -16.12 4.63 19.44
N ARG A 3 -15.84 3.90 18.35
CA ARG A 3 -14.72 2.95 18.31
C ARG A 3 -13.43 3.75 18.15
N GLN A 4 -12.63 3.75 19.20
CA GLN A 4 -11.24 4.20 19.18
C GLN A 4 -10.36 2.99 18.87
N MET A 5 -9.36 3.19 18.02
CA MET A 5 -8.36 2.17 17.70
C MET A 5 -7.00 2.67 18.18
N CYS A 6 -6.40 1.93 19.10
CA CYS A 6 -5.03 2.18 19.54
C CYS A 6 -4.06 1.65 18.49
N ILE A 7 -3.23 2.53 17.96
CA ILE A 7 -2.22 2.20 16.96
C ILE A 7 -0.85 2.30 17.61
N ARG A 8 -0.10 1.20 17.55
CA ARG A 8 1.23 1.08 18.15
C ARG A 8 2.31 1.22 17.09
N ASP A 9 3.35 1.97 17.42
CA ASP A 9 4.55 2.09 16.57
C ASP A 9 5.13 0.71 16.25
N SER A 10 5.49 0.53 14.99
CA SER A 10 6.10 -0.68 14.45
C SER A 10 5.31 -1.99 14.66
N GLN A 11 4.05 -1.91 15.12
CA GLN A 11 3.21 -3.09 15.36
C GLN A 11 1.82 -3.03 14.69
N GLY A 12 1.25 -1.85 14.48
CA GLY A 12 -0.09 -1.72 13.90
C GLY A 12 -1.19 -1.53 14.94
N ILE A 13 -2.39 -2.04 14.65
CA ILE A 13 -3.57 -1.89 15.52
C ILE A 13 -3.52 -2.91 16.65
N GLU A 14 -3.65 -2.45 17.88
CA GLU A 14 -3.66 -3.32 19.05
C GLU A 14 -4.79 -4.35 19.00
N GLY A 15 -4.43 -5.64 19.07
CA GLY A 15 -5.38 -6.75 19.02
C GLY A 15 -5.85 -7.15 17.61
N ASP A 16 -5.31 -6.55 16.55
CA ASP A 16 -5.59 -6.95 15.18
C ASP A 16 -4.73 -8.14 14.74
N ALA A 17 -5.30 -9.00 13.89
CA ALA A 17 -4.61 -10.19 13.37
C ALA A 17 -3.41 -9.85 12.47
N HIS A 18 -3.36 -8.64 11.93
CA HIS A 18 -2.26 -8.12 11.10
C HIS A 18 -1.21 -7.35 11.90
N ALA A 19 -1.39 -7.23 13.24
CA ALA A 19 -0.39 -6.59 14.09
C ALA A 19 0.94 -7.37 14.06
N GLY A 20 2.06 -6.63 13.96
CA GLY A 20 3.40 -7.24 13.96
C GLY A 20 4.45 -6.43 13.22
N HIS A 21 5.71 -6.88 13.32
CA HIS A 21 6.85 -6.24 12.68
C HIS A 21 6.95 -6.58 11.19
N TRP A 22 6.06 -6.03 10.39
CA TRP A 22 6.05 -6.20 8.94
C TRP A 22 5.45 -4.97 8.24
N HIS A 23 5.37 -4.98 6.92
CA HIS A 23 4.99 -3.78 6.17
C HIS A 23 3.47 -3.59 6.00
N ARG A 24 2.64 -4.59 6.32
CA ARG A 24 1.17 -4.54 6.16
C ARG A 24 0.46 -4.52 7.51
N GLN A 25 0.79 -3.53 8.34
CA GLN A 25 0.28 -3.41 9.71
C GLN A 25 -1.15 -2.85 9.76
N VAL A 26 -1.50 -2.00 8.80
CA VAL A 26 -2.83 -1.37 8.70
C VAL A 26 -3.30 -1.49 7.27
N SER A 27 -4.52 -1.96 7.08
CA SER A 27 -5.18 -2.04 5.77
C SER A 27 -6.22 -0.92 5.63
N LEU A 28 -6.19 -0.25 4.47
CA LEU A 28 -7.12 0.84 4.14
C LEU A 28 -7.87 0.51 2.85
N LEU A 29 -9.13 0.92 2.78
CA LEU A 29 -9.94 0.81 1.57
C LEU A 29 -10.78 2.07 1.40
N SER A 30 -10.97 2.54 0.15
CA SER A 30 -11.81 3.70 -0.12
C SER A 30 -13.28 3.36 0.11
N GLN A 31 -13.98 4.25 0.82
CA GLN A 31 -15.43 4.12 1.03
C GLN A 31 -16.19 4.17 -0.30
N GLU A 32 -15.71 4.97 -1.24
CA GLU A 32 -16.29 5.10 -2.58
C GLU A 32 -16.22 3.78 -3.36
N GLU A 33 -15.10 3.04 -3.23
CA GLU A 33 -14.94 1.73 -3.85
C GLU A 33 -15.84 0.67 -3.19
N ILE A 34 -16.01 0.74 -1.87
CA ILE A 34 -16.95 -0.12 -1.14
C ILE A 34 -18.38 0.16 -1.59
N ASP A 35 -18.77 1.44 -1.71
CA ASP A 35 -20.11 1.84 -2.11
C ASP A 35 -20.40 1.49 -3.57
N ALA A 36 -19.42 1.65 -4.46
CA ALA A 36 -19.54 1.20 -5.85
C ALA A 36 -19.75 -0.32 -5.93
N PHE A 37 -18.97 -1.08 -5.18
CA PHE A 37 -19.11 -2.54 -5.15
C PHE A 37 -20.45 -3.00 -4.55
N ARG A 38 -20.96 -2.28 -3.56
CA ARG A 38 -22.32 -2.50 -3.00
C ARG A 38 -23.40 -2.20 -4.04
N ALA A 39 -23.25 -1.14 -4.85
CA ALA A 39 -24.18 -0.80 -5.91
C ALA A 39 -24.25 -1.88 -7.00
N GLU A 40 -23.21 -2.69 -7.17
CA GLU A 40 -23.22 -3.86 -8.06
C GLU A 40 -23.98 -5.07 -7.47
N GLY A 41 -24.51 -4.96 -6.26
CA GLY A 41 -25.30 -5.99 -5.58
C GLY A 41 -24.56 -6.77 -4.50
N ALA A 42 -23.35 -6.35 -4.13
CA ALA A 42 -22.61 -6.98 -3.04
C ALA A 42 -23.21 -6.64 -1.67
N ASP A 43 -23.45 -7.65 -0.85
CA ASP A 43 -23.84 -7.47 0.56
C ASP A 43 -22.59 -7.31 1.42
N VAL A 44 -22.05 -6.08 1.42
CA VAL A 44 -20.83 -5.73 2.15
C VAL A 44 -21.06 -4.57 3.11
N TYR A 45 -20.35 -4.60 4.23
CA TYR A 45 -20.39 -3.62 5.30
C TYR A 45 -18.94 -3.20 5.65
N PRO A 46 -18.74 -2.10 6.39
CA PRO A 46 -17.40 -1.71 6.82
C PRO A 46 -16.69 -2.83 7.58
N GLY A 47 -15.49 -3.21 7.16
CA GLY A 47 -14.73 -4.35 7.67
C GLY A 47 -14.94 -5.66 6.90
N ALA A 48 -15.88 -5.72 5.95
CA ALA A 48 -16.20 -6.95 5.23
C ALA A 48 -15.03 -7.50 4.39
N PHE A 49 -14.14 -6.64 3.92
CA PHE A 49 -12.95 -7.02 3.16
C PHE A 49 -11.72 -7.28 4.06
N GLY A 50 -11.87 -7.13 5.37
CA GLY A 50 -10.77 -7.16 6.34
C GLY A 50 -9.98 -5.86 6.39
N GLU A 51 -10.55 -4.76 5.89
CA GLU A 51 -9.96 -3.44 6.02
C GLU A 51 -10.09 -2.93 7.45
N ASN A 52 -8.99 -2.30 7.95
CA ASN A 52 -8.98 -1.65 9.25
C ASN A 52 -9.61 -0.26 9.17
N LEU A 53 -9.34 0.48 8.09
CA LEU A 53 -9.81 1.84 7.89
C LEU A 53 -10.56 1.94 6.56
N ALA A 54 -11.85 2.29 6.60
CA ALA A 54 -12.58 2.78 5.44
C ALA A 54 -12.40 4.31 5.36
N VAL A 55 -11.83 4.80 4.26
CA VAL A 55 -11.42 6.20 4.08
C VAL A 55 -12.24 6.83 2.97
N GLN A 56 -12.80 8.00 3.22
CA GLN A 56 -13.60 8.76 2.26
C GLN A 56 -12.85 9.99 1.76
N GLY A 57 -13.00 10.31 0.46
CA GLY A 57 -12.48 11.55 -0.14
C GLY A 57 -11.00 11.51 -0.52
N ILE A 58 -10.33 10.38 -0.34
CA ILE A 58 -8.93 10.18 -0.77
C ILE A 58 -8.88 9.07 -1.81
N PRO A 59 -8.34 9.31 -3.02
CA PRO A 59 -8.20 8.28 -4.04
C PRO A 59 -7.03 7.35 -3.71
N LEU A 60 -7.23 6.49 -2.71
CA LEU A 60 -6.18 5.66 -2.09
C LEU A 60 -5.37 4.85 -3.11
N LYS A 61 -6.02 4.25 -4.10
CA LYS A 61 -5.39 3.33 -5.07
C LYS A 61 -4.35 3.98 -5.99
N VAL A 62 -4.34 5.32 -6.08
CA VAL A 62 -3.37 6.05 -6.91
C VAL A 62 -2.25 6.69 -6.08
N LEU A 63 -2.27 6.53 -4.76
CA LEU A 63 -1.20 7.03 -3.91
C LEU A 63 0.06 6.18 -4.11
N PRO A 64 1.20 6.80 -4.41
CA PRO A 64 2.46 6.06 -4.50
C PRO A 64 2.82 5.33 -3.20
N VAL A 65 3.52 4.21 -3.31
CA VAL A 65 4.19 3.58 -2.17
C VAL A 65 5.18 4.58 -1.58
N GLY A 66 5.22 4.69 -0.25
CA GLY A 66 5.98 5.71 0.48
C GLY A 66 5.19 6.97 0.81
N THR A 67 3.96 7.14 0.27
CA THR A 67 3.08 8.25 0.66
C THR A 67 2.78 8.20 2.15
N ARG A 68 2.87 9.34 2.82
CA ARG A 68 2.58 9.48 4.24
C ARG A 68 1.17 10.02 4.46
N LEU A 69 0.47 9.40 5.39
CA LEU A 69 -0.89 9.73 5.80
C LEU A 69 -0.89 10.12 7.27
N GLN A 70 -1.31 11.33 7.58
CA GLN A 70 -1.42 11.82 8.94
C GLN A 70 -2.87 11.78 9.42
N CYS A 71 -3.13 11.16 10.57
CA CYS A 71 -4.42 11.15 11.23
C CYS A 71 -4.24 11.50 12.72
N GLY A 72 -4.53 12.73 13.11
CA GLY A 72 -4.19 13.22 14.46
C GLY A 72 -2.69 13.08 14.73
N SER A 73 -2.32 12.35 15.80
CA SER A 73 -0.92 12.04 16.12
C SER A 73 -0.36 10.85 15.32
N VAL A 74 -1.22 10.03 14.71
CA VAL A 74 -0.80 8.82 14.00
C VAL A 74 -0.22 9.17 12.64
N LEU A 75 0.96 8.64 12.33
CA LEU A 75 1.59 8.74 11.03
C LEU A 75 1.71 7.34 10.42
N LEU A 76 1.13 7.18 9.24
CA LEU A 76 1.18 5.96 8.45
C LEU A 76 2.00 6.20 7.17
N GLU A 77 2.63 5.15 6.67
CA GLU A 77 3.29 5.16 5.36
C GLU A 77 2.75 4.03 4.49
N VAL A 78 2.29 4.36 3.30
CA VAL A 78 1.80 3.37 2.31
C VAL A 78 2.97 2.48 1.89
N THR A 79 2.79 1.18 2.04
CA THR A 79 3.85 0.18 1.75
C THR A 79 3.50 -0.76 0.62
N GLN A 80 2.20 -0.91 0.32
CA GLN A 80 1.75 -1.79 -0.74
C GLN A 80 0.37 -1.39 -1.24
N ILE A 81 0.14 -1.53 -2.54
CA ILE A 81 -1.16 -1.40 -3.19
C ILE A 81 -1.56 -2.77 -3.70
N GLY A 82 -2.78 -3.19 -3.34
CA GLY A 82 -3.31 -4.49 -3.67
C GLY A 82 -2.70 -5.65 -2.89
N LYS A 83 -3.41 -6.74 -2.85
CA LYS A 83 -2.97 -8.01 -2.24
C LYS A 83 -3.73 -9.16 -2.88
N ASP A 84 -3.00 -10.08 -3.48
CA ASP A 84 -3.58 -11.35 -3.91
C ASP A 84 -4.01 -12.18 -2.70
N CYS A 85 -5.23 -12.70 -2.75
CA CYS A 85 -5.74 -13.59 -1.72
C CYS A 85 -5.33 -15.02 -2.05
N HIS A 86 -4.71 -15.72 -1.11
CA HIS A 86 -4.35 -17.14 -1.26
C HIS A 86 -5.58 -18.05 -1.35
N SER A 87 -6.69 -17.64 -0.76
CA SER A 87 -7.98 -18.31 -0.83
C SER A 87 -9.09 -17.29 -1.04
N HIS A 88 -10.10 -17.68 -1.80
CA HIS A 88 -11.27 -16.84 -2.03
C HIS A 88 -12.15 -16.81 -0.78
N CYS A 89 -12.66 -15.64 -0.44
CA CYS A 89 -13.60 -15.43 0.65
C CYS A 89 -15.05 -15.48 0.15
N THR A 90 -16.00 -15.39 1.09
CA THR A 90 -17.43 -15.39 0.77
C THR A 90 -17.82 -14.33 -0.25
N ILE A 91 -17.24 -13.13 -0.16
CA ILE A 91 -17.50 -12.03 -1.11
C ILE A 91 -17.10 -12.43 -2.53
N TYR A 92 -15.95 -13.06 -2.69
CA TYR A 92 -15.50 -13.52 -4.00
C TYR A 92 -16.45 -14.57 -4.58
N TYR A 93 -16.90 -15.52 -3.77
CA TYR A 93 -17.85 -16.55 -4.23
C TYR A 93 -19.22 -15.98 -4.60
N GLN A 94 -19.67 -14.94 -3.92
CA GLN A 94 -20.95 -14.27 -4.21
C GLN A 94 -20.89 -13.40 -5.47
N MET A 95 -19.80 -12.67 -5.65
CA MET A 95 -19.66 -11.65 -6.69
C MET A 95 -18.80 -12.06 -7.88
N GLY A 96 -18.08 -13.19 -7.80
CA GLY A 96 -17.09 -13.60 -8.80
C GLY A 96 -15.81 -12.76 -8.84
N LYS A 97 -15.71 -11.74 -7.98
CA LYS A 97 -14.58 -10.80 -7.90
C LYS A 97 -14.44 -10.20 -6.51
N CYS A 98 -13.30 -9.56 -6.25
CA CYS A 98 -13.04 -8.79 -5.03
C CYS A 98 -12.26 -7.52 -5.37
N ILE A 99 -12.47 -6.44 -4.60
CA ILE A 99 -11.78 -5.15 -4.80
C ILE A 99 -10.46 -5.05 -4.06
N MET A 100 -10.21 -5.85 -3.03
CA MET A 100 -8.96 -5.81 -2.26
C MET A 100 -7.69 -6.03 -3.10
N PRO A 101 -7.66 -6.94 -4.09
CA PRO A 101 -6.46 -7.13 -4.91
C PRO A 101 -6.02 -5.91 -5.69
N SER A 102 -6.94 -5.05 -6.08
CA SER A 102 -6.66 -3.86 -6.89
C SER A 102 -6.73 -2.54 -6.14
N ASN A 103 -7.56 -2.44 -5.11
CA ASN A 103 -7.92 -1.18 -4.47
C ASN A 103 -7.52 -1.13 -2.98
N GLY A 104 -7.21 -2.28 -2.38
CA GLY A 104 -6.72 -2.34 -1.00
C GLY A 104 -5.33 -1.72 -0.87
N ILE A 105 -5.15 -0.92 0.17
CA ILE A 105 -3.85 -0.31 0.49
C ILE A 105 -3.38 -0.83 1.84
N PHE A 106 -2.09 -1.04 1.94
CA PHE A 106 -1.45 -1.44 3.18
C PHE A 106 -0.42 -0.38 3.60
N ALA A 107 -0.36 -0.14 4.89
CA ALA A 107 0.53 0.83 5.48
C ALA A 107 1.25 0.27 6.71
N ARG A 108 2.41 0.81 6.99
CA ARG A 108 3.11 0.65 8.27
C ARG A 108 2.91 1.87 9.15
N VAL A 109 2.99 1.70 10.44
CA VAL A 109 2.91 2.77 11.43
C VAL A 109 4.30 3.36 11.62
N LEU A 110 4.43 4.67 11.42
CA LEU A 110 5.65 5.44 11.69
C LEU A 110 5.56 6.20 13.02
N GLN A 111 4.35 6.55 13.47
CA GLN A 111 4.10 7.19 14.74
C GLN A 111 2.79 6.68 15.33
N GLU A 112 2.84 6.29 16.58
CA GLU A 112 1.70 5.75 17.32
C GLU A 112 0.70 6.82 17.76
N GLY A 113 -0.50 6.35 18.12
CA GLY A 113 -1.57 7.20 18.64
C GLY A 113 -2.92 6.50 18.58
N GLU A 114 -3.96 7.30 18.65
CA GLU A 114 -5.33 6.83 18.57
C GLU A 114 -6.03 7.40 17.34
N ILE A 115 -6.81 6.57 16.68
CA ILE A 115 -7.70 6.98 15.58
C ILE A 115 -9.13 6.68 15.99
N SER A 116 -10.00 7.65 15.77
CA SER A 116 -11.43 7.56 16.01
C SER A 116 -12.22 7.62 14.70
N VAL A 117 -13.43 7.11 14.72
CA VAL A 117 -14.35 7.25 13.59
C VAL A 117 -14.59 8.74 13.31
N ARG A 118 -14.47 9.15 12.05
CA ARG A 118 -14.58 10.53 11.52
C ARG A 118 -13.36 11.40 11.75
N ASP A 119 -12.25 10.87 12.24
CA ASP A 119 -11.00 11.62 12.22
C ASP A 119 -10.60 11.90 10.77
N THR A 120 -9.98 13.07 10.57
CA THR A 120 -9.52 13.49 9.25
C THR A 120 -8.15 12.89 8.96
N ILE A 121 -8.01 12.27 7.79
CA ILE A 121 -6.73 11.82 7.26
C ILE A 121 -6.23 12.86 6.26
N GLN A 122 -4.98 13.26 6.39
CA GLN A 122 -4.30 14.16 5.47
C GLN A 122 -3.21 13.39 4.72
N VAL A 123 -3.19 13.54 3.40
CA VAL A 123 -2.06 13.09 2.58
C VAL A 123 -0.98 14.14 2.70
N LEU A 124 0.15 13.76 3.28
CA LEU A 124 1.27 14.67 3.41
C LEU A 124 1.98 14.82 2.06
N PRO A 125 2.44 16.05 1.71
CA PRO A 125 3.27 16.22 0.55
C PRO A 125 4.55 15.39 0.69
N GLU A 126 5.05 14.86 -0.42
CA GLU A 126 6.34 14.15 -0.43
C GLU A 126 7.43 15.11 0.01
N THR A 127 7.85 15.00 1.27
CA THR A 127 9.01 15.74 1.77
C THR A 127 10.24 14.96 1.34
N GLY A 128 10.95 15.51 0.34
CA GLY A 128 12.32 15.11 0.00
C GLY A 128 12.55 13.60 -0.02
N LYS A 129 11.93 12.89 -0.96
CA LYS A 129 12.42 11.55 -1.27
C LYS A 129 13.84 11.73 -1.76
N GLU A 130 14.81 11.22 -1.01
CA GLU A 130 16.05 10.81 -1.67
C GLU A 130 15.63 9.87 -2.82
N PRO A 131 16.14 10.09 -4.02
CA PRO A 131 15.81 9.19 -5.13
C PRO A 131 16.11 7.75 -4.72
N PHE A 132 15.22 6.84 -5.07
CA PHE A 132 15.48 5.43 -4.82
C PHE A 132 16.76 5.05 -5.52
N ARG A 133 17.69 4.43 -4.79
CA ARG A 133 18.95 3.95 -5.34
C ARG A 133 18.72 2.60 -6.00
N ALA A 134 19.19 2.48 -7.22
CA ALA A 134 19.21 1.23 -7.96
C ALA A 134 20.62 0.90 -8.41
N ALA A 135 20.97 -0.38 -8.41
CA ALA A 135 22.21 -0.85 -9.01
C ALA A 135 21.87 -1.84 -10.13
N VAL A 136 22.42 -1.62 -11.31
CA VAL A 136 22.30 -2.55 -12.43
C VAL A 136 23.52 -3.47 -12.43
N ILE A 137 23.28 -4.78 -12.36
CA ILE A 137 24.31 -5.80 -12.40
C ILE A 137 24.00 -6.75 -13.54
N THR A 138 24.80 -6.72 -14.61
CA THR A 138 24.68 -7.65 -15.73
C THR A 138 25.65 -8.82 -15.56
N LEU A 139 25.13 -10.02 -15.57
CA LEU A 139 25.90 -11.25 -15.53
C LEU A 139 25.97 -11.84 -16.94
N SER A 140 27.15 -11.75 -17.59
CA SER A 140 27.34 -12.27 -18.94
C SER A 140 28.77 -12.77 -19.11
N ASP A 141 28.93 -14.08 -19.32
CA ASP A 141 30.24 -14.69 -19.60
C ASP A 141 30.87 -14.14 -20.90
N LYS A 142 30.06 -13.91 -21.93
CA LYS A 142 30.50 -13.37 -23.21
C LYS A 142 30.85 -11.89 -23.14
N GLY A 143 30.17 -11.12 -22.29
CA GLY A 143 30.50 -9.73 -22.01
C GLY A 143 31.82 -9.62 -21.24
N ALA A 144 32.02 -10.45 -20.22
CA ALA A 144 33.25 -10.52 -19.45
C ALA A 144 34.46 -10.94 -20.29
N ALA A 145 34.25 -11.80 -21.31
CA ALA A 145 35.28 -12.22 -22.24
C ALA A 145 35.54 -11.18 -23.37
N GLY A 146 34.80 -10.09 -23.43
CA GLY A 146 34.92 -9.08 -24.50
C GLY A 146 34.39 -9.55 -25.87
N GLU A 147 33.67 -10.65 -25.92
CA GLU A 147 33.14 -11.24 -27.15
C GLU A 147 31.84 -10.58 -27.62
N ARG A 148 31.23 -9.75 -26.77
CA ARG A 148 29.95 -9.08 -27.03
C ARG A 148 29.93 -7.72 -26.35
N GLU A 149 29.50 -6.70 -27.10
CA GLU A 149 29.18 -5.37 -26.55
C GLU A 149 27.93 -5.46 -25.68
N ASP A 150 28.02 -4.99 -24.45
CA ASP A 150 26.85 -4.92 -23.56
C ASP A 150 26.00 -3.69 -23.90
N LYS A 151 24.79 -3.95 -24.38
CA LYS A 151 23.77 -2.93 -24.66
C LYS A 151 22.67 -2.90 -23.63
N SER A 152 22.67 -3.86 -22.69
CA SER A 152 21.61 -4.02 -21.68
C SER A 152 21.82 -3.05 -20.53
N ASP A 153 23.04 -2.91 -20.02
CA ASP A 153 23.37 -2.03 -18.92
C ASP A 153 23.05 -0.56 -19.22
N PRO A 154 23.50 0.04 -20.34
CA PRO A 154 23.19 1.43 -20.64
C PRO A 154 21.70 1.69 -20.82
N LEU A 155 20.95 0.71 -21.36
CA LEU A 155 19.50 0.82 -21.52
C LEU A 155 18.78 0.74 -20.17
N ALA A 156 19.17 -0.18 -19.30
CA ALA A 156 18.58 -0.33 -17.97
C ALA A 156 18.87 0.89 -17.10
N GLU A 157 20.11 1.39 -17.11
CA GLU A 157 20.50 2.61 -16.41
C GLU A 157 19.68 3.83 -16.86
N LYS A 158 19.54 3.99 -18.18
CA LYS A 158 18.73 5.07 -18.75
C LYS A 158 17.26 4.98 -18.30
N LEU A 159 16.63 3.80 -18.38
CA LEU A 159 15.24 3.60 -18.01
C LEU A 159 15.00 3.83 -16.51
N LEU A 160 15.91 3.39 -15.65
CA LEU A 160 15.83 3.61 -14.21
C LEU A 160 16.00 5.09 -13.88
N THR A 161 16.95 5.79 -14.51
CA THR A 161 17.15 7.23 -14.34
C THR A 161 15.93 8.02 -14.79
N GLU A 162 15.32 7.67 -15.94
CA GLU A 162 14.06 8.28 -16.42
C GLU A 162 12.89 8.00 -15.47
N ALA A 163 12.89 6.89 -14.77
CA ALA A 163 11.91 6.54 -13.74
C ALA A 163 12.17 7.21 -12.37
N GLY A 164 13.23 8.03 -12.25
CA GLY A 164 13.52 8.80 -11.05
C GLY A 164 14.39 8.07 -10.02
N TYR A 165 15.07 6.99 -10.41
CA TYR A 165 16.05 6.32 -9.56
C TYR A 165 17.44 6.98 -9.70
N GLU A 166 18.20 6.97 -8.62
CA GLU A 166 19.66 7.19 -8.64
C GLU A 166 20.32 5.83 -8.93
N VAL A 167 21.00 5.69 -10.07
CA VAL A 167 21.63 4.44 -10.52
C VAL A 167 23.13 4.49 -10.33
#